data_a33150ce2e36bb31fd6023215b5d59fa
#
_entry.id   a33150ce2e36bb31fd6023215b5d59fa
#
_cell.length_a   1.000
_cell.length_b   1.000
_cell.length_c   1.000
_cell.angle_alpha   90.00
_cell.angle_beta   90.00
_cell.angle_gamma   90.00
#
_symmetry.space_group_name_H-M   'P 1'
#
loop_
_entity.id
_entity.type
_entity.pdbx_description
1 polymer ?
#
loop_
_entity_poly.entity_id
_entity_poly.type
_entity_poly.pdbx_seq_one_letter_code
_entity_poly.pdbx_strand_id
1 'polypeptide(L)'
;KEYHLKQVMKGWYYLPFEEKPPTSDWWKMDNASRDKKTGPDMQIDVWVKEVENGLDVRVKTSGVEGAPWRIELAFSGVDFLSNDYVDLPLTGSEVIVVKQGYTEVGNGRDALVVGPCFGEHHFTEGKEDSEAKTPGAATLYLAAYTSFDREIRIRDKVSCYSRGQILPDRQ
;
A
#
# COMPACT_ATOMS: atom_id res chain seq x y z
N LYS A 1 7.89 -0.47 21.60
CA LYS A 1 8.17 -1.86 21.11
C LYS A 1 8.57 -1.83 19.66
N GLU A 2 9.18 -2.92 19.17
CA GLU A 2 9.57 -3.06 17.77
C GLU A 2 9.24 -4.49 17.30
N TYR A 3 8.70 -4.61 16.10
CA TYR A 3 8.31 -5.87 15.48
C TYR A 3 8.97 -5.95 14.11
N HIS A 4 9.42 -7.15 13.75
CA HIS A 4 9.96 -7.43 12.42
C HIS A 4 9.23 -8.63 11.81
N LEU A 5 8.54 -8.40 10.71
CA LEU A 5 7.83 -9.41 9.95
C LEU A 5 8.61 -9.69 8.66
N LYS A 6 8.71 -10.96 8.31
CA LYS A 6 9.35 -11.42 7.07
C LYS A 6 8.42 -12.32 6.29
N GLN A 7 8.38 -12.11 4.99
CA GLN A 7 7.66 -12.97 4.06
C GLN A 7 8.51 -13.23 2.82
N VAL A 8 8.42 -14.45 2.30
CA VAL A 8 8.97 -14.80 0.99
C VAL A 8 7.80 -15.20 0.10
N MET A 9 7.55 -14.41 -0.94
CA MET A 9 6.56 -14.75 -1.96
C MET A 9 7.25 -15.55 -3.04
N LYS A 10 6.84 -16.81 -3.20
CA LYS A 10 7.35 -17.70 -4.24
C LYS A 10 6.80 -17.29 -5.60
N GLY A 11 7.69 -16.89 -6.48
CA GLY A 11 7.35 -16.55 -7.85
C GLY A 11 7.15 -17.79 -8.72
N TRP A 12 6.24 -17.69 -9.66
CA TRP A 12 6.06 -18.69 -10.72
C TRP A 12 5.40 -18.02 -11.93
N TYR A 13 5.56 -18.66 -13.09
CA TYR A 13 4.91 -18.21 -14.32
C TYR A 13 4.47 -19.40 -15.15
N TYR A 14 3.45 -19.19 -15.97
CA TYR A 14 3.01 -20.20 -16.93
C TYR A 14 3.98 -20.33 -18.09
N LEU A 15 4.28 -21.55 -18.47
CA LEU A 15 4.92 -21.80 -19.75
C LEU A 15 3.93 -21.53 -20.90
N PRO A 16 4.44 -21.33 -22.15
CA PRO A 16 3.57 -21.26 -23.32
C PRO A 16 2.69 -22.50 -23.44
N PHE A 17 1.55 -22.37 -24.10
CA PHE A 17 0.77 -23.54 -24.50
C PHE A 17 1.59 -24.40 -25.45
N GLU A 18 1.47 -25.72 -25.35
CA GLU A 18 2.07 -26.66 -26.32
C GLU A 18 1.46 -26.48 -27.71
N GLU A 19 0.14 -26.26 -27.76
CA GLU A 19 -0.59 -25.95 -28.98
C GLU A 19 -1.15 -24.53 -28.94
N LYS A 20 -1.40 -23.97 -30.13
CA LYS A 20 -2.01 -22.63 -30.21
C LYS A 20 -3.40 -22.63 -29.57
N PRO A 21 -3.66 -21.80 -28.57
CA PRO A 21 -4.98 -21.73 -27.92
C PRO A 21 -6.05 -21.24 -28.92
N PRO A 22 -7.29 -21.67 -28.76
CA PRO A 22 -8.39 -21.32 -29.66
C PRO A 22 -8.77 -19.84 -29.63
N THR A 23 -8.29 -19.10 -28.65
CA THR A 23 -8.57 -17.68 -28.42
C THR A 23 -7.35 -16.96 -27.89
N SER A 24 -7.26 -15.63 -28.12
CA SER A 24 -6.29 -14.74 -27.47
C SER A 24 -6.84 -14.07 -26.20
N ASP A 25 -8.09 -14.32 -25.87
CA ASP A 25 -8.71 -13.79 -24.67
C ASP A 25 -8.22 -14.60 -23.44
N TRP A 26 -7.43 -13.99 -22.60
CA TRP A 26 -6.84 -14.61 -21.41
C TRP A 26 -7.85 -15.35 -20.53
N TRP A 27 -9.02 -14.75 -20.33
CA TRP A 27 -10.06 -15.29 -19.46
C TRP A 27 -10.78 -16.53 -20.01
N LYS A 28 -10.67 -16.74 -21.33
CA LYS A 28 -11.25 -17.89 -22.04
C LYS A 28 -10.23 -18.99 -22.34
N MET A 29 -8.95 -18.75 -22.03
CA MET A 29 -7.90 -19.76 -22.19
C MET A 29 -7.95 -20.76 -21.03
N ASP A 30 -7.68 -22.03 -21.31
CA ASP A 30 -7.47 -23.05 -20.27
C ASP A 30 -6.07 -22.89 -19.65
N ASN A 31 -5.91 -21.83 -18.85
CA ASN A 31 -4.66 -21.56 -18.17
C ASN A 31 -4.32 -22.60 -17.09
N ALA A 32 -5.31 -23.36 -16.62
CA ALA A 32 -5.09 -24.40 -15.60
C ALA A 32 -4.29 -25.61 -16.15
N SER A 33 -4.42 -25.87 -17.45
CA SER A 33 -3.69 -26.97 -18.11
C SER A 33 -2.21 -26.65 -18.41
N ARG A 34 -1.80 -25.38 -18.23
CA ARG A 34 -0.42 -24.95 -18.56
C ARG A 34 0.55 -25.39 -17.47
N ASP A 35 1.70 -25.84 -17.90
CA ASP A 35 2.82 -26.06 -16.99
C ASP A 35 3.29 -24.73 -16.37
N LYS A 36 3.76 -24.83 -15.13
CA LYS A 36 4.31 -23.72 -14.36
C LYS A 36 5.79 -23.90 -14.14
N LYS A 37 6.53 -22.82 -14.26
CA LYS A 37 7.96 -22.78 -13.91
C LYS A 37 8.19 -21.85 -12.74
N THR A 38 9.08 -22.22 -11.85
CA THR A 38 9.52 -21.37 -10.74
C THR A 38 10.15 -20.09 -11.28
N GLY A 39 9.65 -18.98 -10.80
CA GLY A 39 10.18 -17.65 -11.03
C GLY A 39 11.08 -17.18 -9.87
N PRO A 40 11.53 -15.93 -9.90
CA PRO A 40 12.27 -15.35 -8.79
C PRO A 40 11.38 -15.21 -7.56
N ASP A 41 11.98 -15.39 -6.39
CA ASP A 41 11.32 -15.14 -5.11
C ASP A 41 11.41 -13.66 -4.75
N MET A 42 10.33 -13.07 -4.27
CA MET A 42 10.33 -11.73 -3.68
C MET A 42 10.36 -11.84 -2.17
N GLN A 43 11.32 -11.15 -1.56
CA GLN A 43 11.43 -11.02 -0.12
C GLN A 43 10.79 -9.71 0.33
N ILE A 44 10.03 -9.77 1.41
CA ILE A 44 9.37 -8.63 2.02
C ILE A 44 9.76 -8.60 3.49
N ASP A 45 10.32 -7.49 3.92
CA ASP A 45 10.62 -7.19 5.31
C ASP A 45 9.80 -5.98 5.75
N VAL A 46 9.12 -6.10 6.89
CA VAL A 46 8.35 -5.00 7.50
C VAL A 46 8.79 -4.83 8.94
N TRP A 47 9.28 -3.66 9.28
CA TRP A 47 9.57 -3.25 10.66
C TRP A 47 8.49 -2.29 11.13
N VAL A 48 7.90 -2.56 12.27
CA VAL A 48 6.94 -1.68 12.93
C VAL A 48 7.49 -1.30 14.29
N LYS A 49 7.73 -0.03 14.51
CA LYS A 49 8.24 0.52 15.76
C LYS A 49 7.21 1.42 16.40
N GLU A 50 6.80 1.08 17.61
CA GLU A 50 6.01 1.97 18.45
C GLU A 50 6.88 3.14 18.90
N VAL A 51 6.40 4.34 18.68
CA VAL A 51 7.02 5.59 19.15
C VAL A 51 6.01 6.37 19.98
N GLU A 52 6.45 7.41 20.64
CA GLU A 52 5.54 8.30 21.32
C GLU A 52 4.60 8.94 20.30
N ASN A 53 3.28 8.72 20.52
CA ASN A 53 2.19 9.21 19.67
C ASN A 53 2.15 8.64 18.23
N GLY A 54 2.54 7.38 18.03
CA GLY A 54 2.37 6.77 16.74
C GLY A 54 3.26 5.58 16.43
N LEU A 55 3.45 5.35 15.15
CA LEU A 55 4.21 4.23 14.61
C LEU A 55 5.20 4.72 13.54
N ASP A 56 6.39 4.12 13.52
CA ASP A 56 7.28 4.11 12.36
C ASP A 56 7.18 2.76 11.68
N VAL A 57 6.86 2.76 10.40
CA VAL A 57 6.71 1.54 9.59
C VAL A 57 7.72 1.62 8.46
N ARG A 58 8.67 0.68 8.41
CA ARG A 58 9.60 0.55 7.29
C ARG A 58 9.26 -0.71 6.51
N VAL A 59 9.13 -0.57 5.21
CA VAL A 59 8.87 -1.69 4.30
C VAL A 59 9.99 -1.77 3.27
N LYS A 60 10.57 -2.96 3.15
CA LYS A 60 11.60 -3.25 2.16
C LYS A 60 11.20 -4.46 1.34
N THR A 61 11.34 -4.34 0.01
CA THR A 61 11.18 -5.45 -0.93
C THR A 61 12.48 -5.70 -1.67
N SER A 62 12.75 -6.95 -2.03
CA SER A 62 13.92 -7.35 -2.81
C SER A 62 13.70 -8.66 -3.56
N GLY A 63 14.54 -8.96 -4.55
CA GLY A 63 14.52 -10.22 -5.31
C GLY A 63 13.74 -10.18 -6.62
N VAL A 64 12.86 -9.19 -6.79
CA VAL A 64 12.15 -8.92 -8.06
C VAL A 64 12.21 -7.43 -8.32
N GLU A 65 12.72 -7.03 -9.47
CA GLU A 65 12.84 -5.62 -9.86
C GLU A 65 11.69 -5.17 -10.74
N GLY A 66 11.22 -3.94 -10.53
CA GLY A 66 10.27 -3.26 -11.41
C GLY A 66 8.83 -3.80 -11.39
N ALA A 67 8.49 -4.67 -10.46
CA ALA A 67 7.09 -5.10 -10.31
C ALA A 67 6.27 -4.03 -9.58
N PRO A 68 5.06 -3.68 -10.05
CA PRO A 68 4.18 -2.78 -9.32
C PRO A 68 3.73 -3.42 -8.01
N TRP A 69 3.91 -2.70 -6.93
CA TRP A 69 3.57 -3.13 -5.59
C TRP A 69 2.95 -1.99 -4.79
N ARG A 70 2.10 -2.32 -3.83
CA ARG A 70 1.45 -1.31 -3.00
C ARG A 70 1.36 -1.73 -1.55
N ILE A 71 1.44 -0.75 -0.66
CA ILE A 71 1.10 -0.88 0.74
C ILE A 71 -0.32 -0.36 0.91
N GLU A 72 -1.16 -1.14 1.56
CA GLU A 72 -2.55 -0.79 1.83
C GLU A 72 -2.69 -0.45 3.32
N LEU A 73 -3.07 0.79 3.61
CA LEU A 73 -3.38 1.24 4.95
C LEU A 73 -4.90 1.45 5.04
N ALA A 74 -5.58 0.59 5.77
CA ALA A 74 -7.04 0.66 5.95
C ALA A 74 -7.39 1.42 7.23
N PHE A 75 -8.23 2.45 7.11
CA PHE A 75 -8.68 3.29 8.20
C PHE A 75 -10.19 3.16 8.37
N SER A 76 -10.62 2.63 9.52
CA SER A 76 -12.03 2.49 9.87
C SER A 76 -12.49 3.65 10.75
N GLY A 77 -13.77 4.06 10.61
CA GLY A 77 -14.35 5.11 11.42
C GLY A 77 -13.83 6.52 11.10
N VAL A 78 -13.34 6.71 9.89
CA VAL A 78 -12.87 8.00 9.37
C VAL A 78 -13.92 8.58 8.43
N ASP A 79 -14.05 9.91 8.40
CA ASP A 79 -15.00 10.65 7.57
C ASP A 79 -14.33 11.70 6.67
N PHE A 80 -13.01 11.88 6.80
CA PHE A 80 -12.25 12.76 5.91
C PHE A 80 -10.82 12.28 5.66
N LEU A 81 -10.27 12.71 4.52
CA LEU A 81 -8.85 12.77 4.21
C LEU A 81 -8.53 14.17 3.73
N SER A 82 -7.45 14.76 4.25
CA SER A 82 -7.02 16.12 3.89
C SER A 82 -5.51 16.16 3.69
N ASN A 83 -5.08 16.94 2.71
CA ASN A 83 -3.67 17.29 2.50
C ASN A 83 -3.57 18.68 1.85
N ASP A 84 -2.37 19.10 1.46
CA ASP A 84 -2.14 20.43 0.85
C ASP A 84 -2.89 20.69 -0.46
N TYR A 85 -3.48 19.66 -1.07
CA TYR A 85 -4.07 19.73 -2.42
C TYR A 85 -5.57 19.46 -2.43
N VAL A 86 -6.09 18.71 -1.46
CA VAL A 86 -7.48 18.26 -1.48
C VAL A 86 -8.00 17.99 -0.07
N ASP A 87 -9.27 18.33 0.14
CA ASP A 87 -10.10 17.88 1.23
C ASP A 87 -11.15 16.93 0.67
N LEU A 88 -11.13 15.70 1.13
CA LEU A 88 -11.97 14.63 0.60
C LEU A 88 -12.86 14.06 1.71
N PRO A 89 -14.19 14.18 1.60
CA PRO A 89 -15.10 13.44 2.48
C PRO A 89 -15.03 11.96 2.18
N LEU A 90 -15.09 11.14 3.24
CA LEU A 90 -15.02 9.69 3.14
C LEU A 90 -16.32 9.04 3.61
N THR A 91 -16.67 7.94 2.98
CA THR A 91 -17.84 7.10 3.31
C THR A 91 -17.43 5.72 3.87
N GLY A 92 -16.12 5.40 3.86
CA GLY A 92 -15.58 4.15 4.37
C GLY A 92 -15.52 3.03 3.32
N SER A 93 -15.42 3.39 2.05
CA SER A 93 -15.25 2.42 0.95
C SER A 93 -14.24 2.87 -0.11
N GLU A 94 -13.66 4.04 0.08
CA GLU A 94 -12.77 4.67 -0.88
C GLU A 94 -11.43 3.96 -0.95
N VAL A 95 -10.85 3.97 -2.15
CA VAL A 95 -9.46 3.62 -2.43
C VAL A 95 -8.77 4.88 -2.94
N ILE A 96 -7.76 5.32 -2.19
CA ILE A 96 -7.12 6.61 -2.41
C ILE A 96 -5.63 6.40 -2.63
N VAL A 97 -5.08 6.95 -3.70
CA VAL A 97 -3.64 6.99 -3.96
C VAL A 97 -3.11 8.38 -3.67
N VAL A 98 -2.27 8.52 -2.65
CA VAL A 98 -1.55 9.76 -2.35
C VAL A 98 -0.14 9.67 -2.91
N LYS A 99 0.19 10.55 -3.86
CA LYS A 99 1.42 10.45 -4.63
C LYS A 99 2.65 10.94 -3.88
N GLN A 100 2.49 11.88 -2.96
CA GLN A 100 3.61 12.47 -2.22
C GLN A 100 3.14 13.22 -0.97
N GLY A 101 4.07 13.54 -0.09
CA GLY A 101 3.83 14.37 1.08
C GLY A 101 3.16 13.63 2.23
N TYR A 102 2.43 14.37 3.02
CA TYR A 102 1.69 13.87 4.17
C TYR A 102 0.19 14.05 3.95
N THR A 103 -0.60 13.18 4.54
CA THR A 103 -2.05 13.29 4.52
C THR A 103 -2.61 13.09 5.91
N GLU A 104 -3.66 13.82 6.23
CA GLU A 104 -4.45 13.65 7.43
C GLU A 104 -5.62 12.75 7.13
N VAL A 105 -5.87 11.75 7.97
CA VAL A 105 -7.03 10.87 7.90
C VAL A 105 -7.67 10.81 9.26
N GLY A 106 -8.96 11.06 9.35
CA GLY A 106 -9.60 11.09 10.64
C GLY A 106 -11.12 11.20 10.59
N ASN A 107 -11.68 11.53 11.74
CA ASN A 107 -13.07 11.93 11.93
C ASN A 107 -13.09 13.32 12.61
N GLY A 108 -14.23 13.96 12.68
CA GLY A 108 -14.32 15.35 13.18
C GLY A 108 -13.72 15.64 14.56
N ARG A 109 -13.13 14.67 15.25
CA ARG A 109 -12.51 14.79 16.59
C ARG A 109 -11.02 14.43 16.58
N ASP A 110 -10.68 13.33 15.95
CA ASP A 110 -9.34 12.74 15.98
C ASP A 110 -8.81 12.52 14.58
N ALA A 111 -7.54 12.77 14.36
CA ALA A 111 -6.90 12.55 13.09
C ALA A 111 -5.48 11.99 13.25
N LEU A 112 -5.08 11.21 12.27
CA LEU A 112 -3.72 10.72 12.09
C LEU A 112 -3.08 11.46 10.93
N VAL A 113 -1.81 11.77 11.07
CA VAL A 113 -0.95 12.25 9.99
C VAL A 113 -0.13 11.08 9.49
N VAL A 114 -0.23 10.79 8.20
CA VAL A 114 0.40 9.64 7.53
C VAL A 114 1.36 10.13 6.45
N GLY A 115 2.56 9.62 6.43
CA GLY A 115 3.54 9.94 5.40
C GLY A 115 5.01 9.74 5.83
N PRO A 116 5.96 10.04 4.94
CA PRO A 116 5.75 10.53 3.60
C PRO A 116 5.06 9.49 2.71
N CYS A 117 4.02 9.93 2.01
CA CYS A 117 3.32 9.13 1.03
C CYS A 117 4.11 9.07 -0.28
N PHE A 118 3.87 8.03 -1.07
CA PHE A 118 4.48 7.86 -2.39
C PHE A 118 3.52 7.14 -3.33
N GLY A 119 3.50 7.55 -4.60
CA GLY A 119 2.61 7.00 -5.61
C GLY A 119 3.29 6.98 -6.97
N GLU A 120 4.18 6.01 -7.19
CA GLU A 120 4.92 5.84 -8.44
C GLU A 120 4.04 5.26 -9.55
N HIS A 121 2.96 4.56 -9.18
CA HIS A 121 1.93 4.07 -10.10
C HIS A 121 0.55 4.17 -9.44
N HIS A 122 -0.50 3.92 -10.24
CA HIS A 122 -1.90 3.98 -9.81
C HIS A 122 -2.67 2.69 -10.14
N PHE A 123 -2.00 1.55 -10.19
CA PHE A 123 -2.67 0.27 -10.37
C PHE A 123 -3.53 -0.06 -9.16
N THR A 124 -4.84 -0.04 -9.36
CA THR A 124 -5.85 -0.34 -8.33
C THR A 124 -6.56 -1.68 -8.59
N GLU A 125 -6.27 -2.32 -9.71
CA GLU A 125 -6.85 -3.59 -10.10
C GLU A 125 -6.71 -4.66 -9.01
N GLY A 126 -7.68 -5.52 -8.92
CA GLY A 126 -7.76 -6.59 -7.92
C GLY A 126 -8.28 -6.15 -6.55
N LYS A 127 -8.53 -4.85 -6.33
CA LYS A 127 -9.11 -4.39 -5.06
C LYS A 127 -10.62 -4.65 -4.96
N GLU A 128 -11.34 -4.52 -6.05
CA GLU A 128 -12.79 -4.72 -6.09
C GLU A 128 -13.16 -6.15 -5.71
N ASP A 129 -12.33 -7.11 -6.13
CA ASP A 129 -12.48 -8.54 -5.86
C ASP A 129 -11.61 -9.02 -4.69
N SER A 130 -10.91 -8.12 -4.00
CA SER A 130 -9.95 -8.45 -2.97
C SER A 130 -10.61 -8.93 -1.69
N GLU A 131 -10.26 -10.12 -1.25
CA GLU A 131 -10.62 -10.66 0.06
C GLU A 131 -10.05 -9.82 1.22
N ALA A 132 -9.01 -9.04 0.97
CA ALA A 132 -8.36 -8.16 1.94
C ALA A 132 -9.10 -6.83 2.17
N LYS A 133 -10.21 -6.58 1.48
CA LYS A 133 -10.98 -5.35 1.67
C LYS A 133 -11.59 -5.32 3.07
N THR A 134 -11.19 -4.34 3.88
CA THR A 134 -11.78 -4.14 5.20
C THR A 134 -13.11 -3.42 5.07
N PRO A 135 -14.24 -4.05 5.43
CA PRO A 135 -15.55 -3.39 5.34
C PRO A 135 -15.60 -2.12 6.18
N GLY A 136 -16.16 -1.05 5.63
CA GLY A 136 -16.32 0.24 6.32
C GLY A 136 -15.01 1.01 6.52
N ALA A 137 -13.95 0.67 5.79
CA ALA A 137 -12.67 1.36 5.84
C ALA A 137 -12.35 2.07 4.54
N ALA A 138 -11.88 3.31 4.62
CA ALA A 138 -11.14 3.95 3.54
C ALA A 138 -9.74 3.37 3.48
N THR A 139 -9.24 3.10 2.28
CA THR A 139 -7.93 2.48 2.08
C THR A 139 -7.00 3.43 1.34
N LEU A 140 -5.90 3.78 1.99
CA LEU A 140 -4.81 4.56 1.41
C LEU A 140 -3.80 3.62 0.77
N TYR A 141 -3.51 3.85 -0.50
CA TYR A 141 -2.49 3.14 -1.26
C TYR A 141 -1.20 3.95 -1.33
N LEU A 142 -0.11 3.32 -0.93
CA LEU A 142 1.25 3.79 -1.14
C LEU A 142 1.91 2.86 -2.15
N ALA A 143 2.10 3.34 -3.36
CA ALA A 143 2.42 2.52 -4.52
C ALA A 143 3.85 2.77 -5.01
N ALA A 144 4.63 1.71 -5.16
CA ALA A 144 6.00 1.75 -5.66
C ALA A 144 6.30 0.59 -6.60
N TYR A 145 7.39 0.70 -7.33
CA TYR A 145 7.97 -0.45 -8.04
C TYR A 145 9.04 -1.11 -7.17
N THR A 146 9.04 -2.43 -7.14
CA THR A 146 10.10 -3.21 -6.48
C THR A 146 11.42 -3.09 -7.26
N SER A 147 12.61 -3.12 -6.64
CA SER A 147 12.83 -3.18 -5.20
C SER A 147 12.80 -1.78 -4.60
N PHE A 148 12.28 -1.67 -3.41
CA PHE A 148 12.29 -0.41 -2.68
C PHE A 148 12.57 -0.62 -1.18
N ASP A 149 12.92 0.47 -0.50
CA ASP A 149 13.09 0.57 0.95
C ASP A 149 12.48 1.91 1.38
N ARG A 150 11.32 1.89 2.03
CA ARG A 150 10.53 3.08 2.37
C ARG A 150 10.13 3.07 3.84
N GLU A 151 10.16 4.24 4.43
CA GLU A 151 9.67 4.50 5.78
C GLU A 151 8.40 5.35 5.73
N ILE A 152 7.41 4.98 6.52
CA ILE A 152 6.12 5.65 6.67
C ILE A 152 5.96 5.96 8.15
N ARG A 153 5.55 7.16 8.47
CA ARG A 153 5.23 7.58 9.83
C ARG A 153 3.74 7.79 9.97
N ILE A 154 3.17 7.23 11.02
CA ILE A 154 1.78 7.43 11.40
C ILE A 154 1.80 8.13 12.75
N ARG A 155 1.23 9.32 12.85
CA ARG A 155 1.26 10.15 14.05
C ARG A 155 -0.11 10.67 14.41
N ASP A 156 -0.37 10.75 15.69
CA ASP A 156 -1.50 11.50 16.22
C ASP A 156 -1.36 13.00 15.88
N LYS A 157 -2.37 13.58 15.27
CA LYS A 157 -2.39 14.99 14.89
C LYS A 157 -2.18 15.94 16.07
N VAL A 158 -2.76 15.66 17.21
CA VAL A 158 -2.65 16.51 18.42
C VAL A 158 -1.20 16.62 18.88
N SER A 159 -0.45 15.54 18.84
CA SER A 159 0.95 15.53 19.25
C SER A 159 1.88 16.24 18.26
N CYS A 160 1.56 16.26 16.97
CA CYS A 160 2.33 16.96 15.95
C CYS A 160 2.31 18.49 16.18
N TYR A 161 1.18 19.04 16.63
CA TYR A 161 1.04 20.48 16.87
C TYR A 161 1.54 20.92 18.26
N SER A 162 1.40 20.09 19.28
CA SER A 162 1.72 20.45 20.67
C SER A 162 3.23 20.56 20.95
N ARG A 163 4.09 19.99 20.12
CA ARG A 163 5.55 19.96 20.32
C ARG A 163 6.36 20.87 19.42
N GLY A 164 5.72 21.68 18.59
CA GLY A 164 6.45 22.52 17.63
C GLY A 164 7.34 21.70 16.68
N GLN A 165 7.15 20.40 16.57
CA GLN A 165 7.73 19.59 15.50
C GLN A 165 7.02 19.97 14.22
N ILE A 166 7.51 21.03 13.62
CA ILE A 166 7.21 21.40 12.24
C ILE A 166 7.48 20.13 11.43
N LEU A 167 6.46 19.62 10.75
CA LEU A 167 6.69 18.73 9.62
C LEU A 167 7.78 19.38 8.77
N PRO A 168 8.80 18.64 8.32
CA PRO A 168 9.88 19.23 7.54
C PRO A 168 9.27 20.08 6.45
N ASP A 169 9.81 21.29 6.31
CA ASP A 169 9.31 22.36 5.46
C ASP A 169 8.76 21.82 4.14
N ARG A 170 7.56 22.25 3.84
CA ARG A 170 6.87 22.11 2.58
C ARG A 170 7.77 22.66 1.47
N GLN A 171 8.46 21.80 0.76
CA GLN A 171 9.07 22.10 -0.54
C GLN A 171 8.35 21.38 -1.64
#